data_68a2b642221582fbbe2d4fe23c56ea1d
#
_entry.id   68a2b642221582fbbe2d4fe23c56ea1d
#
_cell.length_a   1.000
_cell.length_b   1.000
_cell.length_c   1.000
_cell.angle_alpha   90.00
_cell.angle_beta   90.00
_cell.angle_gamma   90.00
#
_symmetry.space_group_name_H-M   'P 1'
#
loop_
_entity.id
_entity.type
_entity.pdbx_description
1 polymer ?
#
loop_
_entity_poly.entity_id
_entity_poly.type
_entity_poly.pdbx_seq_one_letter_code
_entity_poly.pdbx_strand_id
1 'polypeptide(L)'
;VSAGDLVIAHAAVREDGLSRKIVPVSYPATATPDLIIKLRSAANSAGINCHEGLVLTSDMFYPHEILGSDLPLWQRASVTAVEMEVATLFVICRLHGVETAAVLAIDGNPLNQDGGSMDTYNPNQDSVRNAVTTSITLALEALTG
;
A
#
# COMPACT_ATOMS: atom_id res chain seq x y z
N VAL A 1 -6.29 9.32 3.18
CA VAL A 1 -4.88 9.60 2.82
C VAL A 1 -4.81 10.60 1.69
N SER A 2 -3.72 11.34 1.63
CA SER A 2 -3.45 12.39 0.64
C SER A 2 -2.06 12.19 0.04
N ALA A 3 -1.80 12.84 -1.11
CA ALA A 3 -0.48 12.80 -1.74
C ALA A 3 0.62 13.30 -0.79
N GLY A 4 1.67 12.50 -0.62
CA GLY A 4 2.76 12.73 0.32
C GLY A 4 2.61 12.00 1.66
N ASP A 5 1.45 11.40 1.96
CA ASP A 5 1.28 10.55 3.14
C ASP A 5 2.03 9.21 2.97
N LEU A 6 2.32 8.56 4.11
CA LEU A 6 2.88 7.20 4.15
C LEU A 6 1.86 6.23 4.75
N VAL A 7 1.83 5.01 4.20
CA VAL A 7 0.99 3.91 4.68
C VAL A 7 1.83 2.68 4.95
N ILE A 8 1.77 2.13 6.17
CA ILE A 8 2.33 0.82 6.52
C ILE A 8 1.23 -0.22 6.32
N ALA A 9 1.44 -1.15 5.40
CA ALA A 9 0.47 -2.18 5.05
C ALA A 9 0.55 -3.37 6.00
N HIS A 10 -0.54 -3.67 6.72
CA HIS A 10 -0.64 -4.86 7.59
C HIS A 10 -0.99 -6.12 6.81
N ALA A 11 -1.87 -5.97 5.84
CA ALA A 11 -2.32 -7.04 4.96
C ALA A 11 -2.86 -6.44 3.66
N ALA A 12 -2.96 -7.27 2.63
CA ALA A 12 -3.48 -6.85 1.34
C ALA A 12 -4.70 -7.68 0.93
N VAL A 13 -5.72 -6.98 0.44
CA VAL A 13 -6.83 -7.59 -0.29
C VAL A 13 -6.31 -8.05 -1.65
N ARG A 14 -6.59 -9.30 -2.00
CA ARG A 14 -6.01 -9.97 -3.17
C ARG A 14 -6.94 -9.88 -4.39
N GLU A 15 -7.00 -8.71 -5.02
CA GLU A 15 -7.71 -8.52 -6.31
C GLU A 15 -6.76 -8.56 -7.52
N ASP A 16 -5.51 -9.00 -7.30
CA ASP A 16 -4.53 -9.30 -8.33
C ASP A 16 -4.65 -10.73 -8.87
N GLY A 17 -4.38 -10.91 -10.16
CA GLY A 17 -4.42 -12.22 -10.79
C GLY A 17 -3.25 -13.13 -10.41
N LEU A 18 -2.08 -12.58 -10.08
CA LEU A 18 -0.88 -13.36 -9.83
C LEU A 18 -0.95 -14.08 -8.49
N SER A 19 -1.23 -13.39 -7.38
CA SER A 19 -1.31 -14.04 -6.07
C SER A 19 -2.40 -15.12 -6.03
N ARG A 20 -3.53 -14.89 -6.74
CA ARG A 20 -4.64 -15.85 -6.86
C ARG A 20 -4.27 -17.13 -7.61
N LYS A 21 -3.29 -17.07 -8.53
CA LYS A 21 -2.77 -18.25 -9.24
C LYS A 21 -1.75 -19.03 -8.42
N ILE A 22 -1.00 -18.36 -7.54
CA ILE A 22 0.05 -18.98 -6.73
C ILE A 22 -0.55 -19.83 -5.60
N VAL A 23 -1.56 -19.30 -4.88
CA VAL A 23 -2.21 -19.97 -3.75
C VAL A 23 -3.73 -19.81 -3.82
N PRO A 24 -4.51 -20.67 -3.14
CA PRO A 24 -5.96 -20.53 -3.06
C PRO A 24 -6.39 -19.12 -2.60
N VAL A 25 -7.56 -18.66 -3.05
CA VAL A 25 -8.08 -17.30 -2.73
C VAL A 25 -8.19 -17.06 -1.22
N SER A 26 -8.48 -18.12 -0.46
CA SER A 26 -8.58 -18.05 1.01
C SER A 26 -7.24 -17.90 1.74
N TYR A 27 -6.10 -18.03 1.05
CA TYR A 27 -4.79 -17.83 1.66
C TYR A 27 -4.56 -16.34 1.92
N PRO A 28 -4.24 -15.91 3.17
CA PRO A 28 -4.09 -14.49 3.50
C PRO A 28 -2.77 -13.91 2.98
N ALA A 29 -2.81 -12.68 2.50
CA ALA A 29 -1.63 -11.87 2.20
C ALA A 29 -1.36 -10.93 3.38
N THR A 30 -0.42 -11.30 4.26
CA THR A 30 -0.13 -10.56 5.50
C THR A 30 1.34 -10.24 5.64
N ALA A 31 1.63 -9.06 6.16
CA ALA A 31 2.97 -8.67 6.57
C ALA A 31 3.49 -9.51 7.76
N THR A 32 4.80 -9.47 7.98
CA THR A 32 5.43 -10.02 9.18
C THR A 32 5.24 -9.03 10.33
N PRO A 33 4.62 -9.43 11.47
CA PRO A 33 4.30 -8.51 12.57
C PRO A 33 5.53 -7.76 13.11
N ASP A 34 6.67 -8.43 13.25
CA ASP A 34 7.89 -7.81 13.78
C ASP A 34 8.41 -6.69 12.88
N LEU A 35 8.30 -6.84 11.55
CA LEU A 35 8.68 -5.77 10.62
C LEU A 35 7.70 -4.58 10.66
N ILE A 36 6.41 -4.82 10.91
CA ILE A 36 5.44 -3.74 11.14
C ILE A 36 5.82 -2.94 12.40
N ILE A 37 6.18 -3.63 13.48
CA ILE A 37 6.62 -2.98 14.73
C ILE A 37 7.88 -2.14 14.48
N LYS A 38 8.86 -2.68 13.76
CA LYS A 38 10.10 -1.98 13.41
C LYS A 38 9.84 -0.75 12.54
N LEU A 39 9.01 -0.85 11.50
CA LEU A 39 8.62 0.29 10.65
C LEU A 39 7.93 1.40 11.46
N ARG A 40 6.99 1.03 12.32
CA ARG A 40 6.31 1.97 13.23
C ARG A 40 7.30 2.64 14.16
N SER A 41 8.24 1.89 14.74
CA SER A 41 9.26 2.42 15.64
C SER A 41 10.18 3.40 14.90
N ALA A 42 10.64 3.07 13.70
CA ALA A 42 11.45 3.94 12.86
C ALA A 42 10.71 5.25 12.54
N ALA A 43 9.44 5.16 12.11
CA ALA A 43 8.61 6.32 11.82
C ALA A 43 8.45 7.23 13.05
N ASN A 44 8.14 6.66 14.22
CA ASN A 44 7.99 7.41 15.47
C ASN A 44 9.29 8.09 15.87
N SER A 45 10.43 7.40 15.76
CA SER A 45 11.76 7.95 16.10
C SER A 45 12.15 9.11 15.19
N ALA A 46 11.72 9.06 13.93
CA ALA A 46 11.93 10.14 12.96
C ALA A 46 10.87 11.27 13.05
N GLY A 47 9.88 11.14 13.94
CA GLY A 47 8.77 12.11 14.04
C GLY A 47 7.84 12.11 12.81
N ILE A 48 7.79 10.99 12.07
CA ILE A 48 6.99 10.83 10.86
C ILE A 48 5.67 10.14 11.22
N ASN A 49 4.56 10.78 10.84
CA ASN A 49 3.25 10.16 10.98
C ASN A 49 2.95 9.26 9.80
N CYS A 50 2.73 7.97 10.05
CA CYS A 50 2.31 7.00 9.05
C CYS A 50 0.88 6.53 9.34
N HIS A 51 0.07 6.41 8.30
CA HIS A 51 -1.17 5.64 8.39
C HIS A 51 -0.83 4.15 8.42
N GLU A 52 -1.71 3.35 8.99
CA GLU A 52 -1.54 1.90 9.03
C GLU A 52 -2.86 1.22 8.70
N GLY A 53 -2.81 0.10 7.98
CA GLY A 53 -4.04 -0.62 7.70
C GLY A 53 -3.96 -1.63 6.57
N LEU A 54 -5.15 -1.95 6.04
CA LEU A 54 -5.30 -2.81 4.89
C LEU A 54 -5.04 -2.03 3.60
N VAL A 55 -4.43 -2.68 2.62
CA VAL A 55 -4.29 -2.15 1.27
C VAL A 55 -5.02 -3.05 0.27
N LEU A 56 -5.37 -2.51 -0.89
CA LEU A 56 -5.94 -3.27 -2.00
C LEU A 56 -4.85 -3.45 -3.06
N THR A 57 -4.49 -4.69 -3.35
CA THR A 57 -3.69 -5.00 -4.52
C THR A 57 -4.61 -5.29 -5.70
N SER A 58 -4.56 -4.47 -6.74
CA SER A 58 -5.43 -4.56 -7.92
C SER A 58 -4.61 -4.52 -9.20
N ASP A 59 -5.01 -5.32 -10.19
CA ASP A 59 -4.43 -5.28 -11.54
C ASP A 59 -4.94 -4.08 -12.36
N MET A 60 -5.96 -3.37 -11.87
CA MET A 60 -6.57 -2.25 -12.59
C MET A 60 -6.18 -0.91 -11.97
N PHE A 61 -5.39 -0.12 -12.71
CA PHE A 61 -5.06 1.25 -12.35
C PHE A 61 -6.20 2.22 -12.72
N TYR A 62 -6.77 2.06 -13.90
CA TYR A 62 -7.90 2.86 -14.35
C TYR A 62 -9.21 2.09 -14.21
N PRO A 63 -10.28 2.71 -13.66
CA PRO A 63 -11.58 2.07 -13.58
C PRO A 63 -12.14 1.81 -14.98
N HIS A 64 -12.95 0.75 -15.11
CA HIS A 64 -13.61 0.44 -16.36
C HIS A 64 -14.72 1.48 -16.64
N GLU A 65 -14.72 2.06 -17.84
CA GLU A 65 -15.67 3.15 -18.21
C GLU A 65 -17.15 2.75 -18.05
N ILE A 66 -17.50 1.49 -18.36
CA ILE A 66 -18.89 1.00 -18.30
C ILE A 66 -19.25 0.52 -16.89
N LEU A 67 -18.36 -0.23 -16.24
CA LEU A 67 -18.63 -0.87 -14.95
C LEU A 67 -18.33 0.04 -13.76
N GLY A 68 -17.58 1.13 -13.98
CA GLY A 68 -17.14 2.03 -12.93
C GLY A 68 -16.02 1.42 -12.07
N SER A 69 -15.84 2.01 -10.88
CA SER A 69 -14.81 1.64 -9.92
C SER A 69 -15.43 0.98 -8.69
N ASP A 70 -14.80 -0.06 -8.18
CA ASP A 70 -15.13 -0.72 -6.91
C ASP A 70 -14.41 -0.07 -5.70
N LEU A 71 -13.53 0.88 -5.92
CA LEU A 71 -12.79 1.59 -4.85
C LEU A 71 -13.71 2.16 -3.75
N PRO A 72 -14.92 2.71 -4.04
CA PRO A 72 -15.83 3.13 -2.98
C PRO A 72 -16.33 1.99 -2.07
N LEU A 73 -16.39 0.75 -2.58
CA LEU A 73 -16.68 -0.43 -1.77
C LEU A 73 -15.54 -0.70 -0.78
N TRP A 74 -14.31 -0.71 -1.28
CA TRP A 74 -13.12 -0.97 -0.47
C TRP A 74 -12.87 0.14 0.56
N GLN A 75 -13.15 1.40 0.22
CA GLN A 75 -13.14 2.49 1.19
C GLN A 75 -14.10 2.24 2.35
N ARG A 76 -15.35 1.81 2.07
CA ARG A 76 -16.32 1.46 3.12
C ARG A 76 -15.89 0.23 3.94
N ALA A 77 -15.08 -0.65 3.36
CA ALA A 77 -14.47 -1.80 4.03
C ALA A 77 -13.19 -1.43 4.80
N SER A 78 -12.90 -0.12 4.98
CA SER A 78 -11.74 0.39 5.71
C SER A 78 -10.38 0.03 5.07
N VAL A 79 -10.34 -0.15 3.77
CA VAL A 79 -9.08 -0.25 3.03
C VAL A 79 -8.47 1.15 2.91
N THR A 80 -7.21 1.29 3.26
CA THR A 80 -6.52 2.57 3.43
C THR A 80 -5.91 3.10 2.13
N ALA A 81 -5.40 2.20 1.29
CA ALA A 81 -4.75 2.55 0.03
C ALA A 81 -4.96 1.46 -1.03
N VAL A 82 -4.74 1.80 -2.29
CA VAL A 82 -4.68 0.87 -3.42
C VAL A 82 -3.27 0.90 -4.03
N GLU A 83 -2.79 -0.25 -4.43
CA GLU A 83 -1.49 -0.48 -5.07
C GLU A 83 -1.57 -1.74 -5.95
N MET A 84 -0.47 -2.24 -6.50
CA MET A 84 -0.51 -3.29 -7.51
C MET A 84 0.37 -4.53 -7.21
N GLU A 85 1.14 -4.59 -6.10
CA GLU A 85 2.18 -5.60 -5.87
C GLU A 85 2.15 -6.29 -4.49
N VAL A 86 1.66 -5.64 -3.45
CA VAL A 86 1.85 -6.04 -2.05
C VAL A 86 1.27 -7.42 -1.75
N ALA A 87 0.10 -7.77 -2.28
CA ALA A 87 -0.48 -9.09 -2.05
C ALA A 87 0.41 -10.21 -2.57
N THR A 88 0.92 -10.06 -3.79
CA THR A 88 1.85 -11.02 -4.39
C THR A 88 3.15 -11.09 -3.61
N LEU A 89 3.73 -9.95 -3.20
CA LEU A 89 4.93 -9.89 -2.37
C LEU A 89 4.74 -10.65 -1.06
N PHE A 90 3.67 -10.37 -0.31
CA PHE A 90 3.40 -11.03 0.97
C PHE A 90 3.20 -12.55 0.82
N VAL A 91 2.49 -12.98 -0.22
CA VAL A 91 2.27 -14.41 -0.50
C VAL A 91 3.59 -15.12 -0.81
N ILE A 92 4.38 -14.59 -1.75
CA ILE A 92 5.64 -15.24 -2.17
C ILE A 92 6.63 -15.30 -1.01
N CYS A 93 6.84 -14.20 -0.30
CA CYS A 93 7.76 -14.17 0.84
C CYS A 93 7.36 -15.19 1.91
N ARG A 94 6.07 -15.26 2.24
CA ARG A 94 5.56 -16.22 3.23
C ARG A 94 5.81 -17.67 2.80
N LEU A 95 5.60 -18.01 1.52
CA LEU A 95 5.85 -19.36 1.00
C LEU A 95 7.34 -19.74 1.07
N HIS A 96 8.24 -18.79 0.99
CA HIS A 96 9.68 -18.99 1.07
C HIS A 96 10.27 -18.79 2.47
N GLY A 97 9.43 -18.56 3.49
CA GLY A 97 9.89 -18.30 4.85
C GLY A 97 10.68 -17.00 5.01
N VAL A 98 10.44 -16.04 4.12
CA VAL A 98 11.06 -14.70 4.15
C VAL A 98 10.13 -13.72 4.86
N GLU A 99 10.69 -12.95 5.79
CA GLU A 99 9.96 -11.85 6.44
C GLU A 99 9.71 -10.72 5.44
N THR A 100 8.53 -10.12 5.52
CA THR A 100 8.13 -9.06 4.59
C THR A 100 7.20 -8.05 5.25
N ALA A 101 7.34 -6.80 4.86
CA ALA A 101 6.41 -5.71 5.14
C ALA A 101 6.39 -4.75 3.95
N ALA A 102 5.46 -3.82 3.95
CA ALA A 102 5.41 -2.77 2.93
C ALA A 102 5.08 -1.43 3.55
N VAL A 103 5.78 -0.39 3.11
CA VAL A 103 5.48 1.01 3.36
C VAL A 103 5.28 1.70 2.01
N LEU A 104 4.15 2.38 1.86
CA LEU A 104 3.71 3.00 0.61
C LEU A 104 3.81 4.52 0.72
N ALA A 105 4.30 5.17 -0.32
CA ALA A 105 4.21 6.61 -0.50
C ALA A 105 2.99 6.92 -1.37
N ILE A 106 2.03 7.66 -0.83
CA ILE A 106 0.79 7.99 -1.52
C ILE A 106 1.03 9.10 -2.54
N ASP A 107 0.67 8.85 -3.78
CA ASP A 107 0.84 9.79 -4.90
C ASP A 107 -0.46 10.49 -5.30
N GLY A 108 -1.62 10.01 -4.83
CA GLY A 108 -2.92 10.61 -5.08
C GLY A 108 -4.05 9.91 -4.33
N ASN A 109 -5.25 10.46 -4.47
CA ASN A 109 -6.46 9.84 -3.95
C ASN A 109 -7.54 9.79 -5.06
N PRO A 110 -7.78 8.61 -5.65
CA PRO A 110 -8.71 8.46 -6.77
C PRO A 110 -10.18 8.70 -6.39
N LEU A 111 -10.49 8.81 -5.10
CA LEU A 111 -11.85 9.04 -4.59
C LEU A 111 -12.12 10.50 -4.20
N ASN A 112 -11.15 11.40 -4.30
CA ASN A 112 -11.37 12.81 -4.04
C ASN A 112 -12.26 13.44 -5.12
N GLN A 113 -13.46 13.84 -4.71
CA GLN A 113 -14.46 14.47 -5.59
C GLN A 113 -14.14 15.92 -5.95
N ASP A 114 -13.23 16.57 -5.24
CA ASP A 114 -12.86 17.99 -5.42
C ASP A 114 -11.84 18.21 -6.54
N GLY A 115 -12.04 17.59 -7.70
CA GLY A 115 -11.20 17.77 -8.87
C GLY A 115 -10.05 16.78 -8.99
N GLY A 116 -10.08 15.72 -8.19
CA GLY A 116 -9.14 14.60 -8.29
C GLY A 116 -9.47 13.63 -9.43
N SER A 117 -9.81 14.18 -10.61
CA SER A 117 -9.77 13.38 -11.82
C SER A 117 -8.31 13.00 -12.07
N MET A 118 -8.06 11.87 -12.75
CA MET A 118 -6.72 11.48 -13.20
C MET A 118 -6.02 12.58 -14.00
N ASP A 119 -6.75 13.61 -14.46
CA ASP A 119 -6.24 14.77 -15.18
C ASP A 119 -5.36 15.69 -14.29
N THR A 120 -5.53 15.66 -12.98
CA THR A 120 -4.71 16.41 -12.01
C THR A 120 -3.68 15.56 -11.30
N TYR A 121 -3.61 14.26 -11.62
CA TYR A 121 -2.64 13.34 -11.05
C TYR A 121 -1.20 13.75 -11.43
N ASN A 122 -0.38 13.99 -10.42
CA ASN A 122 1.04 14.34 -10.60
C ASN A 122 1.91 13.58 -9.60
N PRO A 123 2.42 12.39 -9.98
CA PRO A 123 3.30 11.60 -9.10
C PRO A 123 4.67 12.23 -8.89
N ASN A 124 5.01 13.29 -9.63
CA ASN A 124 6.30 13.95 -9.57
C ASN A 124 6.32 15.22 -8.69
N GLN A 125 5.23 15.52 -7.98
CA GLN A 125 5.23 16.64 -7.03
C GLN A 125 6.20 16.39 -5.87
N ASP A 126 6.76 17.46 -5.30
CA ASP A 126 7.82 17.37 -4.30
C ASP A 126 7.38 16.61 -3.03
N SER A 127 6.12 16.73 -2.62
CA SER A 127 5.55 15.99 -1.49
C SER A 127 5.65 14.47 -1.69
N VAL A 128 5.35 13.98 -2.90
CA VAL A 128 5.44 12.56 -3.25
C VAL A 128 6.89 12.10 -3.29
N ARG A 129 7.78 12.87 -3.93
CA ARG A 129 9.22 12.56 -3.96
C ARG A 129 9.82 12.45 -2.56
N ASN A 130 9.44 13.37 -1.66
CA ASN A 130 9.87 13.36 -0.27
C ASN A 130 9.32 12.13 0.46
N ALA A 131 8.05 11.78 0.25
CA ALA A 131 7.44 10.58 0.82
C ALA A 131 8.14 9.30 0.35
N VAL A 132 8.48 9.20 -0.95
CA VAL A 132 9.26 8.07 -1.49
C VAL A 132 10.63 7.98 -0.81
N THR A 133 11.38 9.08 -0.73
CA THR A 133 12.69 9.10 -0.05
C THR A 133 12.57 8.69 1.41
N THR A 134 11.55 9.19 2.10
CA THR A 134 11.28 8.88 3.50
C THR A 134 10.91 7.40 3.67
N SER A 135 10.04 6.84 2.81
CA SER A 135 9.66 5.42 2.89
C SER A 135 10.87 4.49 2.73
N ILE A 136 11.80 4.82 1.82
CA ILE A 136 13.05 4.07 1.64
C ILE A 136 13.89 4.12 2.93
N THR A 137 14.05 5.30 3.52
CA THR A 137 14.82 5.46 4.77
C THR A 137 14.21 4.63 5.90
N LEU A 138 12.90 4.71 6.11
CA LEU A 138 12.20 3.93 7.14
C LEU A 138 12.34 2.42 6.90
N ALA A 139 12.25 1.96 5.65
CA ALA A 139 12.43 0.55 5.31
C ALA A 139 13.85 0.07 5.64
N LEU A 140 14.88 0.85 5.32
CA LEU A 140 16.27 0.52 5.63
C LEU A 140 16.51 0.49 7.14
N GLU A 141 16.00 1.45 7.90
CA GLU A 141 16.11 1.46 9.36
C GLU A 141 15.41 0.24 9.99
N ALA A 142 14.22 -0.12 9.51
CA ALA A 142 13.49 -1.28 10.01
C ALA A 142 14.20 -2.62 9.72
N LEU A 143 15.01 -2.70 8.66
CA LEU A 143 15.75 -3.91 8.30
C LEU A 143 17.11 -4.02 9.02
N THR A 144 17.70 -2.89 9.45
CA THR A 144 19.06 -2.85 10.02
C THR A 144 19.07 -2.66 11.54
N GLY A 145 18.00 -2.16 12.12
CA GLY A 145 17.78 -2.00 13.57
C GLY A 145 17.03 -3.18 14.15
#